data_2e2151076a17a45b3fcd5e6b25ce555c
#
_entry.id   2e2151076a17a45b3fcd5e6b25ce555c
#
_cell.length_a   1.000
_cell.length_b   1.000
_cell.length_c   1.000
_cell.angle_alpha   90.00
_cell.angle_beta   90.00
_cell.angle_gamma   90.00
#
_symmetry.space_group_name_H-M   'P 1'
#
loop_
_entity.id
_entity.type
_entity.pdbx_description
1 polymer ?
#
loop_
_entity_poly.entity_id
_entity_poly.type
_entity_poly.pdbx_seq_one_letter_code
_entity_poly.pdbx_strand_id
1 'polypeptide(L)'
;VFAENELGDIEKTVEKRFFVDVCVDERDISKCINEQRVILDMRGTMDVFVYVTAISKGVPRISLSADQFLVSGKNGMVIDDFSDIGRSLTYYLDSFENWNQALVECYELGQKYTTSVLLKKWRKVLNFSE
;
A
#
# COMPACT_ATOMS: atom_id res chain seq x y z
N VAL A 1 -5.78 -4.99 3.10
CA VAL A 1 -5.65 -5.23 4.54
C VAL A 1 -6.27 -4.08 5.30
N PHE A 2 -7.10 -4.36 6.27
CA PHE A 2 -7.78 -3.35 7.09
C PHE A 2 -8.29 -3.96 8.39
N ALA A 3 -8.74 -3.15 9.33
CA ALA A 3 -9.25 -3.62 10.61
C ALA A 3 -10.59 -4.36 10.44
N GLU A 4 -10.84 -5.35 11.29
CA GLU A 4 -12.02 -6.21 11.20
C GLU A 4 -13.35 -5.43 11.26
N ASN A 5 -13.41 -4.36 12.04
CA ASN A 5 -14.60 -3.51 12.15
C ASN A 5 -14.87 -2.64 10.91
N GLU A 6 -13.93 -2.54 9.99
CA GLU A 6 -14.09 -1.83 8.72
C GLU A 6 -14.68 -2.73 7.63
N LEU A 7 -14.58 -4.05 7.81
CA LEU A 7 -14.94 -5.03 6.80
C LEU A 7 -16.40 -4.88 6.33
N GLY A 8 -17.35 -4.72 7.27
CA GLY A 8 -18.76 -4.60 6.93
C GLY A 8 -19.07 -3.39 6.06
N ASP A 9 -18.43 -2.25 6.33
CA ASP A 9 -18.63 -1.02 5.57
C ASP A 9 -18.01 -1.14 4.16
N ILE A 10 -16.84 -1.76 4.06
CA ILE A 10 -16.17 -1.98 2.79
C ILE A 10 -16.93 -2.98 1.92
N GLU A 11 -17.40 -4.08 2.50
CA GLU A 11 -18.21 -5.07 1.77
C GLU A 11 -19.47 -4.48 1.17
N LYS A 12 -20.15 -3.58 1.89
CA LYS A 12 -21.31 -2.87 1.38
C LYS A 12 -20.97 -1.97 0.20
N THR A 13 -19.80 -1.34 0.24
CA THR A 13 -19.36 -0.40 -0.79
C THR A 13 -18.88 -1.12 -2.06
N VAL A 14 -18.28 -2.30 -1.91
CA VAL A 14 -17.66 -3.06 -3.01
C VAL A 14 -18.62 -4.02 -3.71
N GLU A 15 -19.85 -4.15 -3.22
CA GLU A 15 -20.89 -5.02 -3.81
C GLU A 15 -20.48 -6.51 -3.89
N LYS A 16 -19.62 -6.97 -3.00
CA LYS A 16 -19.09 -8.35 -2.92
C LYS A 16 -18.41 -8.84 -4.21
N ARG A 17 -17.95 -7.92 -5.06
CA ARG A 17 -17.30 -8.28 -6.32
C ARG A 17 -15.88 -8.82 -6.12
N PHE A 18 -15.21 -8.40 -5.07
CA PHE A 18 -13.80 -8.72 -4.83
C PHE A 18 -13.62 -9.56 -3.57
N PHE A 19 -12.58 -10.37 -3.58
CA PHE A 19 -12.20 -11.15 -2.42
C PHE A 19 -11.44 -10.28 -1.43
N VAL A 20 -11.92 -10.22 -0.18
CA VAL A 20 -11.37 -9.33 0.84
C VAL A 20 -10.90 -10.15 2.03
N ASP A 21 -9.63 -9.96 2.41
CA ASP A 21 -9.02 -10.54 3.60
C ASP A 21 -8.75 -9.49 4.67
N VAL A 22 -8.88 -9.89 5.92
CA VAL A 22 -8.52 -9.06 7.07
C VAL A 22 -7.28 -9.63 7.73
N CYS A 23 -6.27 -8.79 7.94
CA CYS A 23 -5.06 -9.15 8.65
C CYS A 23 -5.04 -8.45 10.01
N VAL A 24 -5.13 -9.24 11.09
CA VAL A 24 -5.20 -8.72 12.46
C VAL A 24 -3.95 -9.01 13.29
N ASP A 25 -3.07 -9.89 12.84
CA ASP A 25 -1.83 -10.26 13.54
C ASP A 25 -0.61 -9.70 12.81
N GLU A 26 0.15 -8.84 13.47
CA GLU A 26 1.36 -8.22 12.92
C GLU A 26 2.41 -9.23 12.47
N ARG A 27 2.48 -10.40 13.12
CA ARG A 27 3.44 -11.45 12.75
C ARG A 27 3.16 -12.04 11.37
N ASP A 28 1.91 -11.98 10.90
CA ASP A 28 1.48 -12.51 9.63
C ASP A 28 1.34 -11.46 8.53
N ILE A 29 1.62 -10.17 8.84
CA ILE A 29 1.45 -9.07 7.89
C ILE A 29 2.24 -9.29 6.60
N SER A 30 3.50 -9.68 6.70
CA SER A 30 4.33 -9.90 5.52
C SER A 30 3.76 -10.98 4.61
N LYS A 31 3.27 -12.08 5.19
CA LYS A 31 2.62 -13.17 4.46
C LYS A 31 1.30 -12.70 3.85
N CYS A 32 0.50 -12.01 4.65
CA CYS A 32 -0.78 -11.47 4.21
C CYS A 32 -0.61 -10.53 3.02
N ILE A 33 0.32 -9.59 3.11
CA ILE A 33 0.61 -8.65 2.01
C ILE A 33 1.09 -9.38 0.75
N ASN A 34 1.90 -10.42 0.92
CA ASN A 34 2.42 -11.20 -0.19
C ASN A 34 1.33 -11.87 -1.04
N GLU A 35 0.19 -12.16 -0.44
CA GLU A 35 -0.95 -12.80 -1.08
C GLU A 35 -1.96 -11.79 -1.66
N GLN A 36 -1.77 -10.50 -1.42
CA GLN A 36 -2.71 -9.46 -1.83
C GLN A 36 -2.27 -8.76 -3.11
N ARG A 37 -3.24 -8.33 -3.89
CA ARG A 37 -3.00 -7.48 -5.06
C ARG A 37 -3.12 -6.00 -4.75
N VAL A 38 -3.96 -5.64 -3.80
CA VAL A 38 -4.23 -4.26 -3.39
C VAL A 38 -4.45 -4.21 -1.89
N ILE A 39 -3.96 -3.17 -1.25
CA ILE A 39 -4.21 -2.89 0.17
C ILE A 39 -5.19 -1.72 0.28
N LEU A 40 -6.21 -1.90 1.12
CA LEU A 40 -7.14 -0.84 1.49
C LEU A 40 -6.77 -0.31 2.87
N ASP A 41 -6.36 0.95 2.93
CA ASP A 41 -6.01 1.64 4.17
C ASP A 41 -6.94 2.83 4.37
N MET A 42 -8.10 2.57 4.94
CA MET A 42 -9.17 3.56 5.04
C MET A 42 -9.03 4.50 6.24
N ARG A 43 -8.20 4.15 7.21
CA ARG A 43 -7.97 5.00 8.39
C ARG A 43 -6.68 5.79 8.35
N GLY A 44 -5.72 5.41 7.51
CA GLY A 44 -4.39 6.00 7.50
C GLY A 44 -3.59 5.74 8.77
N THR A 45 -3.93 4.69 9.53
CA THR A 45 -3.34 4.38 10.83
C THR A 45 -2.51 3.10 10.84
N MET A 46 -2.25 2.51 9.68
CA MET A 46 -1.40 1.34 9.59
C MET A 46 0.04 1.69 9.95
N ASP A 47 0.76 0.72 10.50
CA ASP A 47 2.17 0.86 10.85
C ASP A 47 3.01 1.14 9.60
N VAL A 48 4.04 1.94 9.75
CA VAL A 48 5.03 2.23 8.70
C VAL A 48 5.60 0.94 8.10
N PHE A 49 5.80 -0.09 8.92
CA PHE A 49 6.26 -1.40 8.47
C PHE A 49 5.33 -2.00 7.40
N VAL A 50 4.02 -1.83 7.53
CA VAL A 50 3.04 -2.29 6.54
C VAL A 50 3.25 -1.56 5.21
N TYR A 51 3.41 -0.25 5.25
CA TYR A 51 3.61 0.57 4.06
C TYR A 51 4.90 0.21 3.32
N VAL A 52 6.00 0.11 4.04
CA VAL A 52 7.30 -0.25 3.46
C VAL A 52 7.28 -1.67 2.90
N THR A 53 6.64 -2.60 3.61
CA THR A 53 6.49 -3.99 3.15
C THR A 53 5.67 -4.06 1.87
N ALA A 54 4.57 -3.32 1.79
CA ALA A 54 3.73 -3.25 0.58
C ALA A 54 4.52 -2.72 -0.62
N ILE A 55 5.29 -1.65 -0.43
CA ILE A 55 6.15 -1.07 -1.46
C ILE A 55 7.19 -2.10 -1.93
N SER A 56 7.86 -2.77 -1.00
CA SER A 56 8.90 -3.75 -1.33
C SER A 56 8.36 -4.97 -2.09
N LYS A 57 7.09 -5.31 -1.89
CA LYS A 57 6.43 -6.43 -2.55
C LYS A 57 5.64 -6.03 -3.80
N GLY A 58 5.61 -4.75 -4.13
CA GLY A 58 4.93 -4.24 -5.30
C GLY A 58 3.40 -4.24 -5.19
N VAL A 59 2.86 -4.07 -4.00
CA VAL A 59 1.41 -4.08 -3.76
C VAL A 59 0.91 -2.63 -3.65
N PRO A 60 0.05 -2.18 -4.59
CA PRO A 60 -0.50 -0.83 -4.54
C PRO A 60 -1.47 -0.65 -3.37
N ARG A 61 -1.56 0.57 -2.87
CA ARG A 61 -2.40 0.93 -1.75
C ARG A 61 -3.45 1.96 -2.15
N ILE A 62 -4.67 1.79 -1.66
CA ILE A 62 -5.76 2.75 -1.77
C ILE A 62 -6.01 3.31 -0.37
N SER A 63 -5.96 4.62 -0.21
CA SER A 63 -6.09 5.28 1.09
C SER A 63 -6.94 6.53 0.99
N LEU A 64 -7.54 6.94 2.11
CA LEU A 64 -8.25 8.22 2.22
C LEU A 64 -7.31 9.39 2.53
N SER A 65 -6.06 9.11 2.89
CA SER A 65 -5.09 10.15 3.22
C SER A 65 -3.76 9.90 2.54
N ALA A 66 -3.11 10.99 2.13
CA ALA A 66 -1.77 10.96 1.58
C ALA A 66 -0.71 10.85 2.69
N ASP A 67 0.41 10.21 2.39
CA ASP A 67 1.61 10.16 3.23
C ASP A 67 2.85 10.04 2.35
N GLN A 68 4.04 9.98 2.99
CA GLN A 68 5.30 9.91 2.25
C GLN A 68 5.50 8.58 1.48
N PHE A 69 4.71 7.56 1.78
CA PHE A 69 4.83 6.23 1.16
C PHE A 69 3.80 6.01 0.04
N LEU A 70 2.96 6.99 -0.23
CA LEU A 70 1.91 6.88 -1.23
C LEU A 70 1.92 8.09 -2.15
N VAL A 71 2.25 7.84 -3.41
CA VAL A 71 2.16 8.85 -4.48
C VAL A 71 0.95 8.51 -5.33
N SER A 72 -0.11 9.31 -5.18
CA SER A 72 -1.38 9.05 -5.88
C SER A 72 -1.20 9.03 -7.39
N GLY A 73 -1.77 8.03 -8.02
CA GLY A 73 -1.63 7.79 -9.46
C GLY A 73 -0.37 7.04 -9.85
N LYS A 74 0.49 6.70 -8.89
CA LYS A 74 1.71 5.92 -9.13
C LYS A 74 1.65 4.58 -8.41
N ASN A 75 2.05 4.51 -7.15
CA ASN A 75 2.04 3.26 -6.39
C ASN A 75 0.73 2.99 -5.64
N GLY A 76 -0.31 3.71 -5.96
CA GLY A 76 -1.63 3.56 -5.36
C GLY A 76 -2.50 4.76 -5.66
N MET A 77 -3.57 4.92 -4.91
CA MET A 77 -4.51 6.04 -5.04
C MET A 77 -4.88 6.61 -3.69
N VAL A 78 -4.95 7.94 -3.62
CA VAL A 78 -5.64 8.67 -2.56
C VAL A 78 -7.05 8.97 -3.07
N ILE A 79 -8.06 8.49 -2.34
CA ILE A 79 -9.47 8.72 -2.68
C ILE A 79 -10.11 9.66 -1.67
N ASP A 80 -11.17 10.35 -2.08
CA ASP A 80 -11.84 11.35 -1.25
C ASP A 80 -12.92 10.75 -0.35
N ASP A 81 -13.54 9.65 -0.77
CA ASP A 81 -14.68 9.05 -0.09
C ASP A 81 -14.69 7.53 -0.25
N PHE A 82 -15.31 6.84 0.71
CA PHE A 82 -15.58 5.40 0.63
C PHE A 82 -16.30 4.97 -0.65
N SER A 83 -17.15 5.81 -1.19
CA SER A 83 -17.86 5.53 -2.45
C SER A 83 -16.91 5.33 -3.64
N ASP A 84 -15.67 5.81 -3.55
CA ASP A 84 -14.66 5.65 -4.60
C ASP A 84 -13.89 4.34 -4.54
N ILE A 85 -14.08 3.53 -3.50
CA ILE A 85 -13.36 2.24 -3.33
C ILE A 85 -13.62 1.31 -4.51
N GLY A 86 -14.87 1.11 -4.88
CA GLY A 86 -15.22 0.19 -5.97
C GLY A 86 -14.56 0.56 -7.28
N ARG A 87 -14.56 1.85 -7.64
CA ARG A 87 -13.92 2.36 -8.84
C ARG A 87 -12.41 2.17 -8.79
N SER A 88 -11.79 2.45 -7.66
CA SER A 88 -10.35 2.32 -7.48
C SER A 88 -9.90 0.86 -7.53
N LEU A 89 -10.65 -0.05 -6.93
CA LEU A 89 -10.41 -1.48 -7.02
C LEU A 89 -10.54 -1.98 -8.46
N THR A 90 -11.59 -1.56 -9.15
CA THR A 90 -11.80 -1.90 -10.57
C THR A 90 -10.61 -1.43 -11.43
N TYR A 91 -10.10 -0.24 -11.17
CA TYR A 91 -8.96 0.30 -11.89
C TYR A 91 -7.75 -0.63 -11.83
N TYR A 92 -7.45 -1.17 -10.65
CA TYR A 92 -6.30 -2.06 -10.49
C TYR A 92 -6.58 -3.52 -10.79
N LEU A 93 -7.74 -4.03 -10.38
CA LEU A 93 -8.01 -5.47 -10.42
C LEU A 93 -8.59 -5.94 -11.75
N ASP A 94 -9.22 -5.06 -12.52
CA ASP A 94 -9.76 -5.38 -13.85
C ASP A 94 -8.78 -5.04 -14.99
N SER A 95 -7.65 -4.41 -14.69
CA SER A 95 -6.63 -4.08 -15.67
C SER A 95 -5.26 -4.53 -15.20
N PHE A 96 -4.73 -5.56 -15.84
CA PHE A 96 -3.37 -6.01 -15.58
C PHE A 96 -2.34 -4.89 -15.80
N GLU A 97 -2.52 -4.09 -16.84
CA GLU A 97 -1.61 -2.98 -17.16
C GLU A 97 -1.56 -1.94 -16.03
N ASN A 98 -2.71 -1.53 -15.52
CA ASN A 98 -2.80 -0.57 -14.43
C ASN A 98 -2.16 -1.12 -13.15
N TRP A 99 -2.46 -2.36 -12.82
CA TRP A 99 -1.86 -3.02 -11.66
C TRP A 99 -0.35 -3.18 -11.81
N ASN A 100 0.11 -3.64 -12.97
CA ASN A 100 1.53 -3.83 -13.25
C ASN A 100 2.29 -2.50 -13.22
N GLN A 101 1.71 -1.43 -13.73
CA GLN A 101 2.32 -0.11 -13.66
C GLN A 101 2.49 0.34 -12.20
N ALA A 102 1.49 0.12 -11.35
CA ALA A 102 1.59 0.42 -9.92
C ALA A 102 2.66 -0.43 -9.24
N LEU A 103 2.80 -1.70 -9.61
CA LEU A 103 3.85 -2.58 -9.11
C LEU A 103 5.24 -2.03 -9.46
N VAL A 104 5.46 -1.61 -10.68
CA VAL A 104 6.73 -1.00 -11.12
C VAL A 104 7.03 0.27 -10.33
N GLU A 105 6.03 1.13 -10.15
CA GLU A 105 6.17 2.36 -9.36
C GLU A 105 6.47 2.07 -7.88
N CYS A 106 5.92 0.99 -7.32
CA CYS A 106 6.28 0.52 -5.98
C CYS A 106 7.77 0.18 -5.90
N TYR A 107 8.28 -0.55 -6.85
CA TYR A 107 9.71 -0.91 -6.87
C TYR A 107 10.60 0.31 -7.03
N GLU A 108 10.25 1.24 -7.88
CA GLU A 108 11.01 2.49 -8.05
C GLU A 108 11.02 3.32 -6.76
N LEU A 109 9.87 3.47 -6.12
CA LEU A 109 9.77 4.16 -4.83
C LEU A 109 10.56 3.43 -3.75
N GLY A 110 10.51 2.10 -3.75
CA GLY A 110 11.20 1.25 -2.79
C GLY A 110 12.71 1.42 -2.80
N GLN A 111 13.31 1.84 -3.93
CA GLN A 111 14.75 2.09 -4.01
C GLN A 111 15.20 3.20 -3.05
N LYS A 112 14.32 4.10 -2.67
CA LYS A 112 14.60 5.15 -1.68
C LYS A 112 14.74 4.61 -0.26
N TYR A 113 14.26 3.41 0.00
CA TYR A 113 14.21 2.78 1.33
C TYR A 113 15.13 1.57 1.44
N THR A 114 16.02 1.34 0.49
CA THR A 114 17.01 0.27 0.58
C THR A 114 18.03 0.56 1.68
N THR A 115 18.60 -0.49 2.26
CA THR A 115 19.62 -0.35 3.31
C THR A 115 20.80 0.50 2.86
N SER A 116 21.29 0.33 1.62
CA SER A 116 22.42 1.10 1.09
C SER A 116 22.10 2.59 0.96
N VAL A 117 20.90 2.94 0.53
CA VAL A 117 20.47 4.36 0.43
C VAL A 117 20.35 4.99 1.80
N LEU A 118 19.73 4.27 2.75
CA LEU A 118 19.57 4.76 4.12
C LEU A 118 20.92 4.92 4.83
N LEU A 119 21.85 4.00 4.63
CA LEU A 119 23.22 4.12 5.18
C LEU A 119 23.96 5.34 4.64
N LYS A 120 23.83 5.63 3.36
CA LYS A 120 24.41 6.85 2.77
C LYS A 120 23.86 8.11 3.41
N LYS A 121 22.54 8.17 3.62
CA LYS A 121 21.89 9.30 4.28
C LYS A 121 22.37 9.46 5.72
N TRP A 122 22.45 8.37 6.47
CA TRP A 122 22.94 8.38 7.85
C TRP A 122 24.40 8.84 7.95
N ARG A 123 25.27 8.33 7.09
CA ARG A 123 26.68 8.76 7.03
C ARG A 123 26.81 10.26 6.79
N LYS A 124 25.98 10.78 5.89
CA LYS A 124 25.97 12.21 5.57
C LYS A 124 25.53 13.06 6.77
N VAL A 125 24.49 12.62 7.49
CA VAL A 125 23.97 13.30 8.70
C VAL A 125 25.00 13.25 9.83
N LEU A 126 25.70 12.13 10.01
CA LEU A 126 26.68 11.92 11.07
C LEU A 126 28.08 12.46 10.73
N ASN A 127 28.26 13.04 9.55
CA ASN A 127 29.55 13.60 9.07
C ASN A 127 30.69 12.57 9.03
N PHE A 128 30.39 11.30 8.75
CA PHE A 128 31.44 10.34 8.51
C PHE A 128 32.15 10.64 7.19
N SER A 129 33.44 10.82 7.24
CA SER A 129 34.25 10.92 6.04
C SER A 129 34.45 9.56 5.40
N GLU A 130 34.31 9.52 4.11
CA GLU A 130 34.59 8.32 3.32
C GLU A 130 36.04 8.32 2.84
#